data_91aa49558ac84a6c51fb4465800996d5
#
_entry.id   91aa49558ac84a6c51fb4465800996d5
#
_cell.length_a   1.000
_cell.length_b   1.000
_cell.length_c   1.000
_cell.angle_alpha   90.00
_cell.angle_beta   90.00
_cell.angle_gamma   90.00
#
_symmetry.space_group_name_H-M   'P 1'
#
loop_
_entity.id
_entity.type
_entity.pdbx_description
1 polymer ?
#
loop_
_entity_poly.entity_id
_entity_poly.type
_entity_poly.pdbx_seq_one_letter_code
_entity_poly.pdbx_strand_id
1 'polypeptide(L)'
;EALWESMGKDSTDLDDLIENVAIATVGDVMDLEDENRIFVKEGLQMLKRTKNPGLKALIECTGIDKESLNSYHIGFVLGPCINASGRLDTAKRALKLLRVRTQKEADILAGDLKALNDSRKDMTEEAVKLAKEQVETTDLSDDRVLVIYLPDCHESLAGIVAGRIRECYYKPVFVLTDAEDGAKGSGRSIDGYHMYEELNKCKDILTKFGGHRLAAGLSLEKENIAEFRRRLNENCTLTEEEMKEKVTIDMEMPFLCVTEELVKELELLEPFGKGNTKPIFAARGVTLLGARILGKNRNVLKIKAQDANGSVIEAM
;
A
#
# COMPACT_ATOMS: atom_id res chain seq x y z
N GLU A 1 -17.90 9.25 19.50
CA GLU A 1 -19.25 9.81 19.58
C GLU A 1 -19.95 9.30 20.84
N ALA A 2 -20.25 8.01 21.00
CA ALA A 2 -20.97 7.45 22.19
C ALA A 2 -20.36 7.87 23.53
N LEU A 3 -19.03 7.95 23.68
CA LEU A 3 -18.39 8.46 24.87
C LEU A 3 -18.71 9.96 25.10
N TRP A 4 -18.69 10.75 24.02
CA TRP A 4 -18.93 12.18 24.05
C TRP A 4 -20.37 12.47 24.46
N GLU A 5 -21.31 11.74 23.89
CA GLU A 5 -22.75 11.79 24.26
C GLU A 5 -22.98 11.34 25.70
N SER A 6 -22.31 10.27 26.16
CA SER A 6 -22.41 9.80 27.55
C SER A 6 -21.91 10.83 28.59
N MET A 7 -21.04 11.75 28.13
CA MET A 7 -20.57 12.90 28.93
C MET A 7 -21.51 14.11 28.83
N GLY A 8 -22.66 14.01 28.17
CA GLY A 8 -23.61 15.08 27.95
C GLY A 8 -23.12 16.22 27.05
N LYS A 9 -22.19 15.90 26.15
CA LYS A 9 -21.62 16.84 25.16
C LYS A 9 -22.31 16.72 23.82
N ASP A 10 -22.30 17.81 23.05
CA ASP A 10 -22.88 17.82 21.71
C ASP A 10 -21.96 17.07 20.74
N SER A 11 -22.50 16.13 19.95
CA SER A 11 -21.74 15.36 18.95
C SER A 11 -21.19 16.25 17.83
N THR A 12 -21.81 17.39 17.56
CA THR A 12 -21.32 18.38 16.56
C THR A 12 -19.93 18.96 16.91
N ASP A 13 -19.51 18.90 18.17
CA ASP A 13 -18.15 19.25 18.58
C ASP A 13 -17.08 18.32 17.95
N LEU A 14 -17.49 17.17 17.43
CA LEU A 14 -16.61 16.17 16.82
C LEU A 14 -16.52 16.30 15.30
N ASP A 15 -17.35 17.13 14.68
CA ASP A 15 -17.38 17.30 13.23
C ASP A 15 -16.01 17.67 12.66
N ASP A 16 -15.26 18.52 13.34
CA ASP A 16 -13.90 18.90 12.94
C ASP A 16 -12.90 17.71 12.94
N LEU A 17 -13.27 16.56 13.50
CA LEU A 17 -12.42 15.36 13.50
C LEU A 17 -12.67 14.43 12.30
N ILE A 18 -13.70 14.66 11.50
CA ILE A 18 -14.06 13.82 10.36
C ILE A 18 -12.90 13.72 9.34
N GLU A 19 -12.15 14.81 9.12
CA GLU A 19 -10.97 14.78 8.26
C GLU A 19 -9.88 13.82 8.79
N ASN A 20 -9.72 13.70 10.11
CA ASN A 20 -8.79 12.74 10.73
C ASN A 20 -9.31 11.31 10.63
N VAL A 21 -10.63 11.11 10.76
CA VAL A 21 -11.28 9.80 10.55
C VAL A 21 -11.05 9.33 9.11
N ALA A 22 -11.21 10.20 8.11
CA ALA A 22 -10.94 9.85 6.73
C ALA A 22 -9.48 9.43 6.51
N ILE A 23 -8.52 10.17 7.11
CA ILE A 23 -7.09 9.80 7.05
C ILE A 23 -6.84 8.44 7.70
N ALA A 24 -7.44 8.17 8.85
CA ALA A 24 -7.29 6.91 9.56
C ALA A 24 -7.91 5.75 8.77
N THR A 25 -9.14 5.90 8.29
CA THR A 25 -9.89 4.89 7.53
C THR A 25 -9.14 4.46 6.26
N VAL A 26 -8.66 5.42 5.47
CA VAL A 26 -7.89 5.12 4.26
C VAL A 26 -6.49 4.63 4.60
N GLY A 27 -5.84 5.21 5.60
CA GLY A 27 -4.48 4.86 6.02
C GLY A 27 -4.36 3.44 6.59
N ASP A 28 -5.42 2.94 7.22
CA ASP A 28 -5.52 1.58 7.78
C ASP A 28 -6.18 0.57 6.81
N VAL A 29 -6.43 1.03 5.58
CA VAL A 29 -6.98 0.19 4.49
C VAL A 29 -8.31 -0.48 4.88
N MET A 30 -9.18 0.27 5.57
CA MET A 30 -10.54 -0.18 5.89
C MET A 30 -11.39 -0.25 4.63
N ASP A 31 -12.40 -1.12 4.64
CA ASP A 31 -13.33 -1.23 3.51
C ASP A 31 -14.13 0.09 3.39
N LEU A 32 -14.14 0.68 2.18
CA LEU A 32 -14.86 1.91 1.87
C LEU A 32 -16.32 1.60 1.49
N GLU A 33 -17.02 1.02 2.45
CA GLU A 33 -18.44 0.69 2.39
C GLU A 33 -19.19 1.39 3.51
N ASP A 34 -20.48 1.51 3.38
CA ASP A 34 -21.41 2.08 4.39
C ASP A 34 -20.86 3.38 5.04
N GLU A 35 -20.77 3.40 6.36
CA GLU A 35 -20.32 4.56 7.14
C GLU A 35 -18.88 4.97 6.83
N ASN A 36 -17.99 4.01 6.61
CA ASN A 36 -16.59 4.29 6.27
C ASN A 36 -16.49 5.10 4.97
N ARG A 37 -17.31 4.77 3.97
CA ARG A 37 -17.34 5.50 2.71
C ARG A 37 -17.88 6.92 2.92
N ILE A 38 -18.89 7.10 3.76
CA ILE A 38 -19.45 8.42 4.08
C ILE A 38 -18.39 9.27 4.77
N PHE A 39 -17.73 8.75 5.81
CA PHE A 39 -16.67 9.47 6.52
C PHE A 39 -15.51 9.88 5.61
N VAL A 40 -15.09 8.99 4.70
CA VAL A 40 -14.01 9.31 3.77
C VAL A 40 -14.45 10.35 2.75
N LYS A 41 -15.67 10.29 2.23
CA LYS A 41 -16.21 11.26 1.30
C LYS A 41 -16.28 12.66 1.91
N GLU A 42 -16.88 12.79 3.09
CA GLU A 42 -17.00 14.06 3.81
C GLU A 42 -15.62 14.58 4.26
N GLY A 43 -14.79 13.69 4.83
CA GLY A 43 -13.47 14.08 5.30
C GLY A 43 -12.53 14.54 4.17
N LEU A 44 -12.64 14.00 2.96
CA LEU A 44 -11.94 14.51 1.78
C LEU A 44 -12.36 15.94 1.43
N GLN A 45 -13.65 16.27 1.51
CA GLN A 45 -14.13 17.63 1.29
C GLN A 45 -13.64 18.59 2.38
N MET A 46 -13.54 18.12 3.62
CA MET A 46 -12.99 18.91 4.72
C MET A 46 -11.49 19.12 4.55
N LEU A 47 -10.72 18.08 4.19
CA LEU A 47 -9.28 18.18 3.92
C LEU A 47 -8.93 19.21 2.84
N LYS A 48 -9.75 19.35 1.79
CA LYS A 48 -9.57 20.41 0.76
C LYS A 48 -9.60 21.80 1.37
N ARG A 49 -10.34 21.98 2.46
CA ARG A 49 -10.56 23.27 3.15
C ARG A 49 -10.11 23.24 4.60
N THR A 50 -9.21 22.32 4.95
CA THR A 50 -8.81 22.09 6.35
C THR A 50 -8.34 23.36 7.05
N LYS A 51 -8.82 23.54 8.26
CA LYS A 51 -8.38 24.61 9.18
C LYS A 51 -7.24 24.16 10.07
N ASN A 52 -6.92 22.87 10.09
CA ASN A 52 -5.82 22.32 10.88
C ASN A 52 -4.48 22.76 10.24
N PRO A 53 -3.66 23.58 10.97
CA PRO A 53 -2.39 24.07 10.41
C PRO A 53 -1.44 22.95 10.00
N GLY A 54 -1.43 21.83 10.77
CA GLY A 54 -0.56 20.68 10.50
C GLY A 54 -0.95 19.95 9.21
N LEU A 55 -2.23 19.65 9.01
CA LEU A 55 -2.72 19.02 7.78
C LEU A 55 -2.52 19.93 6.57
N LYS A 56 -2.80 21.23 6.73
CA LYS A 56 -2.55 22.23 5.67
C LYS A 56 -1.08 22.23 5.25
N ALA A 57 -0.15 22.32 6.22
CA ALA A 57 1.28 22.31 5.96
C ALA A 57 1.73 21.00 5.30
N LEU A 58 1.18 19.85 5.72
CA LEU A 58 1.52 18.55 5.14
C LEU A 58 1.06 18.43 3.68
N ILE A 59 -0.16 18.88 3.36
CA ILE A 59 -0.67 18.92 1.99
C ILE A 59 0.20 19.82 1.11
N GLU A 60 0.54 21.01 1.61
CA GLU A 60 1.35 21.99 0.88
C GLU A 60 2.78 21.50 0.61
N CYS A 61 3.47 20.96 1.63
CA CYS A 61 4.84 20.49 1.48
C CYS A 61 4.97 19.22 0.62
N THR A 62 3.89 18.44 0.48
CA THR A 62 3.86 17.28 -0.41
C THR A 62 3.52 17.62 -1.85
N GLY A 63 3.14 18.87 -2.13
CA GLY A 63 2.82 19.35 -3.47
C GLY A 63 1.49 18.87 -4.02
N ILE A 64 0.58 18.43 -3.14
CA ILE A 64 -0.76 18.01 -3.54
C ILE A 64 -1.58 19.24 -3.92
N ASP A 65 -2.18 19.22 -5.10
CA ASP A 65 -3.23 20.18 -5.44
C ASP A 65 -4.49 19.85 -4.64
N LYS A 66 -4.95 20.81 -3.84
CA LYS A 66 -6.09 20.63 -2.91
C LYS A 66 -7.38 20.26 -3.64
N GLU A 67 -7.60 20.79 -4.83
CA GLU A 67 -8.82 20.50 -5.60
C GLU A 67 -8.85 19.06 -6.10
N SER A 68 -7.69 18.49 -6.43
CA SER A 68 -7.54 17.11 -6.89
C SER A 68 -7.38 16.08 -5.75
N LEU A 69 -7.41 16.52 -4.47
CA LEU A 69 -7.20 15.66 -3.32
C LEU A 69 -8.26 14.56 -3.24
N ASN A 70 -7.82 13.30 -3.18
CA ASN A 70 -8.66 12.11 -3.14
C ASN A 70 -8.06 11.01 -2.23
N SER A 71 -8.71 9.85 -2.15
CA SER A 71 -8.26 8.72 -1.31
C SER A 71 -6.85 8.24 -1.63
N TYR A 72 -6.42 8.29 -2.90
CA TYR A 72 -5.05 7.96 -3.29
C TYR A 72 -4.02 8.86 -2.57
N HIS A 73 -4.28 10.15 -2.52
CA HIS A 73 -3.39 11.09 -1.84
C HIS A 73 -3.29 10.82 -0.33
N ILE A 74 -4.40 10.41 0.30
CA ILE A 74 -4.37 9.98 1.70
C ILE A 74 -3.54 8.71 1.86
N GLY A 75 -3.83 7.66 1.10
CA GLY A 75 -3.22 6.34 1.25
C GLY A 75 -1.73 6.28 0.84
N PHE A 76 -1.34 7.05 -0.19
CA PHE A 76 -0.01 6.94 -0.80
C PHE A 76 0.90 8.15 -0.61
N VAL A 77 0.38 9.28 -0.11
CA VAL A 77 1.18 10.49 0.13
C VAL A 77 1.12 10.94 1.59
N LEU A 78 -0.05 11.32 2.10
CA LEU A 78 -0.20 11.85 3.46
C LEU A 78 0.00 10.79 4.53
N GLY A 79 -0.69 9.65 4.42
CA GLY A 79 -0.57 8.51 5.34
C GLY A 79 0.87 8.01 5.48
N PRO A 80 1.60 7.76 4.39
CA PRO A 80 3.02 7.42 4.45
C PRO A 80 3.89 8.44 5.17
N CYS A 81 3.66 9.75 5.01
CA CYS A 81 4.38 10.78 5.76
C CYS A 81 4.10 10.70 7.27
N ILE A 82 2.83 10.54 7.65
CA ILE A 82 2.41 10.38 9.05
C ILE A 82 3.03 9.10 9.63
N ASN A 83 2.96 7.99 8.92
CA ASN A 83 3.45 6.68 9.36
C ASN A 83 4.99 6.57 9.40
N ALA A 84 5.71 7.37 8.61
CA ALA A 84 7.17 7.34 8.56
C ALA A 84 7.80 7.64 9.92
N SER A 85 7.23 8.55 10.71
CA SER A 85 7.72 8.87 12.04
C SER A 85 7.64 7.66 12.99
N GLY A 86 6.57 6.89 12.95
CA GLY A 86 6.41 5.69 13.79
C GLY A 86 7.33 4.52 13.36
N ARG A 87 7.85 4.55 12.14
CA ARG A 87 8.76 3.52 11.62
C ARG A 87 10.23 3.83 11.89
N LEU A 88 10.66 5.07 11.68
CA LEU A 88 12.07 5.48 11.73
C LEU A 88 12.42 6.29 12.97
N ASP A 89 11.41 6.75 13.76
CA ASP A 89 11.61 7.57 14.94
C ASP A 89 10.48 7.29 15.96
N THR A 90 9.58 8.24 16.20
CA THR A 90 8.45 8.11 17.12
C THR A 90 7.16 8.68 16.54
N ALA A 91 6.05 7.94 16.69
CA ALA A 91 4.71 8.37 16.30
C ALA A 91 4.26 9.69 16.97
N LYS A 92 4.91 10.09 18.06
CA LYS A 92 4.65 11.38 18.73
C LYS A 92 4.88 12.58 17.81
N ARG A 93 5.77 12.49 16.82
CA ARG A 93 6.00 13.59 15.86
C ARG A 93 4.75 13.84 14.99
N ALA A 94 4.15 12.79 14.47
CA ALA A 94 2.90 12.91 13.70
C ALA A 94 1.76 13.45 14.56
N LEU A 95 1.62 12.95 15.80
CA LEU A 95 0.63 13.48 16.74
C LEU A 95 0.86 14.96 17.04
N LYS A 96 2.12 15.39 17.18
CA LYS A 96 2.46 16.81 17.41
C LYS A 96 2.04 17.65 16.20
N LEU A 97 2.27 17.21 14.97
CA LEU A 97 1.80 17.89 13.75
C LEU A 97 0.29 18.08 13.75
N LEU A 98 -0.49 17.05 14.07
CA LEU A 98 -1.96 17.12 14.07
C LEU A 98 -2.52 18.05 15.17
N ARG A 99 -1.75 18.34 16.22
CA ARG A 99 -2.13 19.17 17.38
C ARG A 99 -1.53 20.56 17.36
N VAL A 100 -0.66 20.90 16.42
CA VAL A 100 -0.01 22.20 16.33
C VAL A 100 -1.04 23.31 16.10
N ARG A 101 -0.80 24.49 16.65
CA ARG A 101 -1.72 25.64 16.57
C ARG A 101 -1.20 26.79 15.71
N THR A 102 0.06 26.78 15.33
CA THR A 102 0.67 27.84 14.56
C THR A 102 1.19 27.30 13.22
N GLN A 103 0.99 28.09 12.15
CA GLN A 103 1.46 27.70 10.82
C GLN A 103 2.98 27.50 10.77
N LYS A 104 3.73 28.39 11.41
CA LYS A 104 5.22 28.30 11.43
C LYS A 104 5.74 26.99 12.02
N GLU A 105 5.14 26.53 13.12
CA GLU A 105 5.51 25.24 13.72
C GLU A 105 5.03 24.08 12.87
N ALA A 106 3.85 24.19 12.25
CA ALA A 106 3.30 23.22 11.33
C ALA A 106 4.21 22.98 10.13
N ASP A 107 4.72 24.05 9.51
CA ASP A 107 5.59 23.97 8.34
C ASP A 107 6.89 23.21 8.64
N ILE A 108 7.49 23.46 9.83
CA ILE A 108 8.68 22.75 10.27
C ILE A 108 8.38 21.26 10.47
N LEU A 109 7.31 20.92 11.21
CA LEU A 109 6.95 19.53 11.50
C LEU A 109 6.55 18.76 10.25
N ALA A 110 5.83 19.39 9.33
CA ALA A 110 5.43 18.78 8.05
C ALA A 110 6.67 18.51 7.18
N GLY A 111 7.62 19.46 7.12
CA GLY A 111 8.89 19.28 6.43
C GLY A 111 9.70 18.12 6.99
N ASP A 112 9.79 17.99 8.32
CA ASP A 112 10.46 16.88 8.99
C ASP A 112 9.82 15.52 8.65
N LEU A 113 8.49 15.44 8.71
CA LEU A 113 7.77 14.19 8.37
C LEU A 113 7.94 13.80 6.91
N LYS A 114 7.92 14.79 6.00
CA LYS A 114 8.21 14.56 4.59
C LYS A 114 9.62 14.02 4.38
N ALA A 115 10.62 14.64 5.02
CA ALA A 115 12.01 14.20 4.93
C ALA A 115 12.20 12.76 5.46
N LEU A 116 11.56 12.41 6.59
CA LEU A 116 11.53 11.03 7.10
C LEU A 116 10.89 10.04 6.11
N ASN A 117 9.81 10.46 5.46
CA ASN A 117 9.16 9.61 4.46
C ASN A 117 10.01 9.43 3.20
N ASP A 118 10.72 10.48 2.77
CA ASP A 118 11.65 10.40 1.63
C ASP A 118 12.82 9.46 1.95
N SER A 119 13.43 9.59 3.13
CA SER A 119 14.46 8.64 3.61
C SER A 119 13.94 7.20 3.68
N ARG A 120 12.73 6.99 4.20
CA ARG A 120 12.08 5.67 4.20
C ARG A 120 11.90 5.10 2.80
N LYS A 121 11.53 5.94 1.82
CA LYS A 121 11.39 5.51 0.42
C LYS A 121 12.73 5.05 -0.14
N ASP A 122 13.78 5.86 0.03
CA ASP A 122 15.13 5.56 -0.48
C ASP A 122 15.63 4.23 0.12
N MET A 123 15.52 4.06 1.44
CA MET A 123 15.90 2.81 2.11
C MET A 123 15.08 1.61 1.62
N THR A 124 13.77 1.81 1.35
CA THR A 124 12.90 0.74 0.83
C THR A 124 13.29 0.38 -0.59
N GLU A 125 13.58 1.34 -1.46
CA GLU A 125 13.98 1.11 -2.85
C GLU A 125 15.30 0.35 -2.93
N GLU A 126 16.27 0.70 -2.09
CA GLU A 126 17.55 -0.01 -1.99
C GLU A 126 17.34 -1.45 -1.52
N ALA A 127 16.57 -1.66 -0.46
CA ALA A 127 16.28 -3.00 0.06
C ALA A 127 15.51 -3.86 -0.95
N VAL A 128 14.55 -3.29 -1.70
CA VAL A 128 13.83 -3.99 -2.77
C VAL A 128 14.77 -4.37 -3.92
N LYS A 129 15.70 -3.48 -4.28
CA LYS A 129 16.71 -3.78 -5.30
C LYS A 129 17.58 -4.97 -4.89
N LEU A 130 18.11 -4.96 -3.66
CA LEU A 130 18.92 -6.07 -3.13
C LEU A 130 18.10 -7.38 -3.06
N ALA A 131 16.84 -7.30 -2.63
CA ALA A 131 15.95 -8.46 -2.59
C ALA A 131 15.73 -9.07 -3.98
N LYS A 132 15.48 -8.25 -5.01
CA LYS A 132 15.34 -8.70 -6.39
C LYS A 132 16.61 -9.34 -6.91
N GLU A 133 17.76 -8.71 -6.67
CA GLU A 133 19.06 -9.25 -7.05
C GLU A 133 19.29 -10.62 -6.44
N GLN A 134 18.96 -10.83 -5.14
CA GLN A 134 19.04 -12.16 -4.53
C GLN A 134 18.12 -13.16 -5.24
N VAL A 135 16.87 -12.80 -5.52
CA VAL A 135 15.92 -13.70 -6.22
C VAL A 135 16.41 -14.08 -7.61
N GLU A 136 16.98 -13.11 -8.35
CA GLU A 136 17.35 -13.30 -9.76
C GLU A 136 18.73 -13.98 -9.93
N THR A 137 19.62 -13.88 -8.93
CA THR A 137 20.99 -14.41 -9.02
C THR A 137 21.21 -15.69 -8.24
N THR A 138 20.23 -16.17 -7.48
CA THR A 138 20.33 -17.39 -6.68
C THR A 138 19.20 -18.36 -7.00
N ASP A 139 19.22 -19.53 -6.34
CA ASP A 139 18.18 -20.57 -6.42
C ASP A 139 16.83 -20.16 -5.80
N LEU A 140 16.72 -18.95 -5.25
CA LEU A 140 15.46 -18.40 -4.75
C LEU A 140 14.39 -18.25 -5.86
N SER A 141 14.83 -18.09 -7.14
CA SER A 141 13.90 -18.01 -8.27
C SER A 141 12.99 -19.24 -8.40
N ASP A 142 13.50 -20.41 -8.00
CA ASP A 142 12.81 -21.70 -8.11
C ASP A 142 11.84 -21.95 -6.95
N ASP A 143 11.98 -21.18 -5.85
CA ASP A 143 11.15 -21.32 -4.67
C ASP A 143 9.70 -20.88 -4.94
N ARG A 144 8.76 -21.61 -4.35
CA ARG A 144 7.33 -21.22 -4.32
C ARG A 144 7.06 -20.20 -3.22
N VAL A 145 7.81 -20.25 -2.13
CA VAL A 145 7.75 -19.29 -1.01
C VAL A 145 9.12 -18.65 -0.89
N LEU A 146 9.22 -17.38 -1.15
CA LEU A 146 10.47 -16.62 -1.10
C LEU A 146 10.84 -16.31 0.36
N VAL A 147 12.01 -16.74 0.80
CA VAL A 147 12.60 -16.37 2.09
C VAL A 147 13.89 -15.60 1.81
N ILE A 148 13.82 -14.28 1.96
CA ILE A 148 14.90 -13.36 1.60
C ILE A 148 15.51 -12.82 2.88
N TYR A 149 16.84 -12.95 3.03
CA TYR A 149 17.56 -12.44 4.17
C TYR A 149 18.37 -11.19 3.82
N LEU A 150 18.01 -10.07 4.42
CA LEU A 150 18.63 -8.75 4.25
C LEU A 150 19.10 -8.26 5.63
N PRO A 151 20.30 -8.63 6.08
CA PRO A 151 20.77 -8.34 7.44
C PRO A 151 20.74 -6.86 7.81
N ASP A 152 21.07 -5.98 6.87
CA ASP A 152 21.15 -4.53 7.07
C ASP A 152 19.81 -3.79 6.84
N CYS A 153 18.76 -4.49 6.46
CA CYS A 153 17.44 -3.87 6.27
C CYS A 153 16.83 -3.50 7.62
N HIS A 154 16.40 -2.26 7.77
CA HIS A 154 15.70 -1.82 8.97
C HIS A 154 14.41 -2.64 9.20
N GLU A 155 14.23 -3.20 10.43
CA GLU A 155 13.13 -4.14 10.74
C GLU A 155 11.74 -3.61 10.38
N SER A 156 11.50 -2.31 10.54
CA SER A 156 10.21 -1.69 10.22
C SER A 156 9.89 -1.64 8.72
N LEU A 157 10.89 -1.88 7.85
CA LEU A 157 10.75 -1.89 6.40
C LEU A 157 10.56 -3.29 5.83
N ALA A 158 10.94 -4.33 6.55
CA ALA A 158 10.86 -5.72 6.08
C ALA A 158 9.48 -6.08 5.52
N GLY A 159 8.40 -5.64 6.17
CA GLY A 159 7.03 -5.86 5.69
C GLY A 159 6.66 -5.07 4.43
N ILE A 160 7.27 -3.89 4.20
CA ILE A 160 7.06 -3.12 2.97
C ILE A 160 7.83 -3.77 1.82
N VAL A 161 9.07 -4.17 2.07
CA VAL A 161 9.90 -4.89 1.08
C VAL A 161 9.23 -6.21 0.69
N ALA A 162 8.74 -7.01 1.67
CA ALA A 162 8.00 -8.23 1.39
C ALA A 162 6.76 -7.98 0.50
N GLY A 163 6.02 -6.89 0.75
CA GLY A 163 4.89 -6.50 -0.08
C GLY A 163 5.30 -6.19 -1.52
N ARG A 164 6.36 -5.42 -1.72
CA ARG A 164 6.87 -5.07 -3.05
C ARG A 164 7.39 -6.27 -3.83
N ILE A 165 8.09 -7.18 -3.16
CA ILE A 165 8.57 -8.43 -3.79
C ILE A 165 7.39 -9.34 -4.14
N ARG A 166 6.40 -9.47 -3.26
CA ARG A 166 5.15 -10.19 -3.55
C ARG A 166 4.44 -9.64 -4.79
N GLU A 167 4.36 -8.32 -4.94
CA GLU A 167 3.78 -7.68 -6.13
C GLU A 167 4.58 -7.99 -7.41
N CYS A 168 5.90 -8.09 -7.32
CA CYS A 168 6.74 -8.36 -8.48
C CYS A 168 6.69 -9.81 -8.95
N TYR A 169 6.64 -10.78 -8.02
CA TYR A 169 6.78 -12.20 -8.35
C TYR A 169 5.50 -13.01 -8.13
N TYR A 170 4.47 -12.40 -7.54
CA TYR A 170 3.20 -13.02 -7.15
C TYR A 170 3.39 -14.34 -6.39
N LYS A 171 4.29 -14.33 -5.41
CA LYS A 171 4.60 -15.44 -4.52
C LYS A 171 4.43 -15.00 -3.06
N PRO A 172 4.18 -15.93 -2.10
CA PRO A 172 4.35 -15.63 -0.68
C PRO A 172 5.80 -15.26 -0.40
N VAL A 173 6.04 -14.20 0.37
CA VAL A 173 7.38 -13.67 0.63
C VAL A 173 7.56 -13.43 2.12
N PHE A 174 8.67 -13.89 2.67
CA PHE A 174 9.21 -13.49 3.95
C PHE A 174 10.51 -12.71 3.74
N VAL A 175 10.62 -11.54 4.32
CA VAL A 175 11.87 -10.77 4.40
C VAL A 175 12.34 -10.79 5.84
N LEU A 176 13.54 -11.30 6.05
CA LEU A 176 14.22 -11.43 7.33
C LEU A 176 15.33 -10.40 7.43
N THR A 177 15.56 -9.87 8.61
CA THR A 177 16.64 -8.91 8.92
C THR A 177 17.28 -9.25 10.25
N ASP A 178 18.45 -8.72 10.51
CA ASP A 178 19.12 -8.89 11.80
C ASP A 178 18.31 -8.27 12.94
N ALA A 179 18.37 -8.91 14.09
CA ALA A 179 17.84 -8.44 15.35
C ALA A 179 18.87 -8.68 16.46
N GLU A 180 18.64 -8.09 17.64
CA GLU A 180 19.55 -8.28 18.79
C GLU A 180 19.75 -9.76 19.11
N ASP A 181 18.67 -10.54 19.06
CA ASP A 181 18.68 -11.98 19.30
C ASP A 181 18.22 -12.71 18.03
N GLY A 182 19.16 -13.02 17.10
CA GLY A 182 18.87 -13.77 15.89
C GLY A 182 18.38 -12.92 14.71
N ALA A 183 17.30 -13.34 14.08
CA ALA A 183 16.67 -12.65 12.95
C ALA A 183 15.16 -12.42 13.20
N LYS A 184 14.68 -11.28 12.73
CA LYS A 184 13.24 -10.94 12.66
C LYS A 184 12.78 -10.88 11.23
N GLY A 185 11.51 -11.18 10.98
CA GLY A 185 10.95 -11.10 9.65
C GLY A 185 9.50 -10.68 9.59
N SER A 186 9.14 -10.22 8.42
CA SER A 186 7.76 -9.94 8.04
C SER A 186 7.43 -10.65 6.75
N GLY A 187 6.25 -11.28 6.71
CA GLY A 187 5.74 -11.95 5.54
C GLY A 187 4.54 -11.23 4.92
N ARG A 188 4.41 -11.40 3.60
CA ARG A 188 3.25 -10.99 2.82
C ARG A 188 2.86 -12.10 1.86
N SER A 189 1.57 -12.39 1.77
CA SER A 189 1.05 -13.52 1.03
C SER A 189 0.21 -13.15 -0.18
N ILE A 190 -0.09 -14.16 -0.97
CA ILE A 190 -1.12 -14.21 -1.98
C ILE A 190 -2.33 -14.99 -1.46
N ASP A 191 -3.48 -14.90 -2.13
CA ASP A 191 -4.74 -15.44 -1.64
C ASP A 191 -4.74 -16.95 -1.36
N GLY A 192 -3.99 -17.73 -2.14
CA GLY A 192 -3.91 -19.19 -2.00
C GLY A 192 -3.08 -19.69 -0.82
N TYR A 193 -2.35 -18.81 -0.07
CA TYR A 193 -1.40 -19.23 0.94
C TYR A 193 -1.68 -18.59 2.31
N HIS A 194 -1.93 -19.42 3.33
CA HIS A 194 -2.28 -18.97 4.67
C HIS A 194 -1.02 -18.85 5.56
N MET A 195 -0.44 -17.66 5.62
CA MET A 195 0.86 -17.45 6.30
C MET A 195 0.91 -17.95 7.74
N TYR A 196 -0.10 -17.65 8.55
CA TYR A 196 -0.09 -18.05 9.95
C TYR A 196 -0.11 -19.57 10.13
N GLU A 197 -0.89 -20.30 9.33
CA GLU A 197 -0.93 -21.77 9.37
C GLU A 197 0.40 -22.39 8.95
N GLU A 198 1.04 -21.84 7.94
CA GLU A 198 2.35 -22.32 7.48
C GLU A 198 3.46 -22.03 8.51
N LEU A 199 3.44 -20.86 9.17
CA LEU A 199 4.33 -20.59 10.30
C LEU A 199 4.10 -21.56 11.46
N ASN A 200 2.86 -21.93 11.75
CA ASN A 200 2.56 -22.86 12.82
C ASN A 200 3.14 -24.27 12.58
N LYS A 201 3.31 -24.67 11.31
CA LYS A 201 4.01 -25.92 10.96
C LYS A 201 5.52 -25.87 11.25
N CYS A 202 6.08 -24.67 11.36
CA CYS A 202 7.50 -24.41 11.63
C CYS A 202 7.77 -23.93 13.06
N LYS A 203 6.77 -23.98 13.95
CA LYS A 203 6.82 -23.37 15.29
C LYS A 203 8.01 -23.81 16.16
N ASP A 204 8.53 -25.01 15.94
CA ASP A 204 9.65 -25.60 16.71
C ASP A 204 11.00 -24.92 16.43
N ILE A 205 11.14 -24.23 15.29
CA ILE A 205 12.34 -23.46 14.91
C ILE A 205 12.15 -21.94 15.00
N LEU A 206 10.96 -21.49 15.41
CA LEU A 206 10.63 -20.08 15.58
C LEU A 206 10.64 -19.70 17.07
N THR A 207 11.27 -18.58 17.42
CA THR A 207 11.25 -18.05 18.78
C THR A 207 9.98 -17.27 19.09
N LYS A 208 9.46 -16.55 18.10
CA LYS A 208 8.18 -15.82 18.15
C LYS A 208 7.55 -15.80 16.76
N PHE A 209 6.25 -15.90 16.68
CA PHE A 209 5.52 -15.65 15.45
C PHE A 209 4.06 -15.25 15.72
N GLY A 210 3.44 -14.60 14.74
CA GLY A 210 2.05 -14.22 14.79
C GLY A 210 1.63 -13.61 13.46
N GLY A 211 0.32 -13.48 13.24
CA GLY A 211 -0.18 -12.89 12.03
C GLY A 211 -1.55 -13.39 11.62
N HIS A 212 -1.85 -13.22 10.36
CA HIS A 212 -3.09 -13.56 9.71
C HIS A 212 -2.83 -14.31 8.40
N ARG A 213 -3.88 -14.56 7.64
CA ARG A 213 -3.80 -15.24 6.35
C ARG A 213 -2.79 -14.58 5.39
N LEU A 214 -2.84 -13.25 5.24
CA LEU A 214 -2.06 -12.53 4.22
C LEU A 214 -0.81 -11.83 4.74
N ALA A 215 -0.61 -11.76 6.05
CA ALA A 215 0.55 -11.12 6.64
C ALA A 215 0.93 -11.78 7.95
N ALA A 216 2.23 -11.92 8.19
CA ALA A 216 2.74 -12.47 9.43
C ALA A 216 4.09 -11.85 9.81
N GLY A 217 4.40 -11.92 11.11
CA GLY A 217 5.70 -11.59 11.66
C GLY A 217 6.31 -12.80 12.38
N LEU A 218 7.62 -12.88 12.40
CA LEU A 218 8.33 -13.96 13.06
C LEU A 218 9.71 -13.52 13.59
N SER A 219 10.24 -14.33 14.49
CA SER A 219 11.64 -14.28 14.92
C SER A 219 12.19 -15.70 15.01
N LEU A 220 13.46 -15.87 14.66
CA LEU A 220 14.15 -17.16 14.70
C LEU A 220 15.66 -16.94 14.87
N GLU A 221 16.37 -18.01 15.26
CA GLU A 221 17.83 -18.02 15.23
C GLU A 221 18.34 -18.01 13.78
N LYS A 222 19.45 -17.32 13.53
CA LYS A 222 20.01 -17.17 12.16
C LYS A 222 20.32 -18.50 11.50
N GLU A 223 20.78 -19.46 12.28
CA GLU A 223 21.11 -20.81 11.84
C GLU A 223 19.89 -21.57 11.29
N ASN A 224 18.69 -21.17 11.72
CA ASN A 224 17.43 -21.80 11.30
C ASN A 224 16.86 -21.19 10.00
N ILE A 225 17.46 -20.14 9.42
CA ILE A 225 16.94 -19.48 8.22
C ILE A 225 16.86 -20.46 7.03
N ALA A 226 17.90 -21.24 6.81
CA ALA A 226 17.93 -22.22 5.72
C ALA A 226 16.89 -23.33 5.90
N GLU A 227 16.74 -23.83 7.12
CA GLU A 227 15.74 -24.84 7.47
C GLU A 227 14.31 -24.29 7.36
N PHE A 228 14.10 -23.04 7.76
CA PHE A 228 12.82 -22.36 7.60
C PHE A 228 12.42 -22.24 6.12
N ARG A 229 13.34 -21.80 5.24
CA ARG A 229 13.14 -21.75 3.78
C ARG A 229 12.77 -23.13 3.24
N ARG A 230 13.53 -24.15 3.58
CA ARG A 230 13.32 -25.53 3.14
C ARG A 230 11.91 -26.01 3.50
N ARG A 231 11.52 -25.89 4.79
CA ARG A 231 10.22 -26.36 5.28
C ARG A 231 9.04 -25.65 4.63
N LEU A 232 9.12 -24.33 4.48
CA LEU A 232 8.06 -23.57 3.83
C LEU A 232 7.84 -24.02 2.38
N ASN A 233 8.91 -24.31 1.64
CA ASN A 233 8.83 -24.76 0.26
C ASN A 233 8.36 -26.21 0.14
N GLU A 234 8.80 -27.10 1.02
CA GLU A 234 8.33 -28.49 1.07
C GLU A 234 6.86 -28.61 1.47
N ASN A 235 6.39 -27.77 2.39
CA ASN A 235 5.01 -27.74 2.83
C ASN A 235 4.08 -26.99 1.86
N CYS A 236 4.64 -26.24 0.91
CA CYS A 236 3.85 -25.40 -0.01
C CYS A 236 3.03 -26.26 -0.98
N THR A 237 1.72 -26.16 -0.89
CA THR A 237 0.77 -26.86 -1.75
C THR A 237 0.21 -26.01 -2.89
N LEU A 238 0.69 -24.76 -3.03
CA LEU A 238 0.25 -23.87 -4.11
C LEU A 238 0.46 -24.51 -5.48
N THR A 239 -0.54 -24.43 -6.32
CA THR A 239 -0.45 -24.81 -7.73
C THR A 239 0.11 -23.65 -8.56
N GLU A 240 0.58 -23.94 -9.77
CA GLU A 240 1.02 -22.88 -10.70
C GLU A 240 -0.10 -21.91 -11.05
N GLU A 241 -1.34 -22.37 -11.07
CA GLU A 241 -2.52 -21.54 -11.35
C GLU A 241 -2.83 -20.57 -10.20
N GLU A 242 -2.64 -20.99 -8.97
CA GLU A 242 -2.80 -20.15 -7.78
C GLU A 242 -1.68 -19.11 -7.63
N MET A 243 -0.52 -19.36 -8.26
CA MET A 243 0.61 -18.41 -8.32
C MET A 243 0.53 -17.43 -9.51
N LYS A 244 -0.58 -17.42 -10.24
CA LYS A 244 -0.85 -16.42 -11.27
C LYS A 244 -1.73 -15.31 -10.71
N GLU A 245 -1.33 -14.07 -10.98
CA GLU A 245 -2.17 -12.91 -10.63
C GLU A 245 -3.49 -12.96 -11.40
N LYS A 246 -4.60 -12.80 -10.67
CA LYS A 246 -5.95 -12.76 -11.23
C LYS A 246 -6.44 -11.33 -11.27
N VAL A 247 -6.82 -10.86 -12.45
CA VAL A 247 -7.45 -9.56 -12.64
C VAL A 247 -8.95 -9.78 -12.81
N THR A 248 -9.74 -9.22 -11.90
CA THR A 248 -11.20 -9.20 -12.04
C THR A 248 -11.59 -8.07 -12.98
N ILE A 249 -12.32 -8.42 -14.04
CA ILE A 249 -12.85 -7.46 -15.02
C ILE A 249 -14.33 -7.30 -14.71
N ASP A 250 -14.78 -6.07 -14.46
CA ASP A 250 -16.17 -5.79 -14.13
C ASP A 250 -17.07 -5.89 -15.37
N MET A 251 -16.57 -5.42 -16.52
CA MET A 251 -17.33 -5.46 -17.75
C MET A 251 -16.44 -5.48 -19.00
N GLU A 252 -16.85 -6.27 -20.01
CA GLU A 252 -16.30 -6.14 -21.35
C GLU A 252 -16.91 -4.92 -22.05
N MET A 253 -16.08 -3.99 -22.54
CA MET A 253 -16.54 -2.71 -23.07
C MET A 253 -15.78 -2.31 -24.35
N PRO A 254 -16.49 -2.07 -25.47
CA PRO A 254 -15.92 -1.51 -26.69
C PRO A 254 -15.37 -0.10 -26.49
N PHE A 255 -14.34 0.28 -27.25
CA PHE A 255 -13.74 1.60 -27.14
C PHE A 255 -14.70 2.76 -27.41
N LEU A 256 -15.73 2.54 -28.24
CA LEU A 256 -16.79 3.51 -28.52
C LEU A 256 -17.54 3.96 -27.25
N CYS A 257 -17.62 3.10 -26.24
CA CYS A 257 -18.29 3.40 -24.97
C CYS A 257 -17.41 4.22 -23.99
N VAL A 258 -16.13 4.41 -24.30
CA VAL A 258 -15.23 5.24 -23.48
C VAL A 258 -15.49 6.71 -23.81
N THR A 259 -16.47 7.31 -23.15
CA THR A 259 -16.89 8.69 -23.35
C THR A 259 -16.60 9.53 -22.10
N GLU A 260 -16.59 10.87 -22.27
CA GLU A 260 -16.45 11.80 -21.14
C GLU A 260 -17.63 11.69 -20.17
N GLU A 261 -18.83 11.40 -20.68
CA GLU A 261 -20.03 11.17 -19.87
C GLU A 261 -19.85 9.96 -18.96
N LEU A 262 -19.38 8.83 -19.49
CA LEU A 262 -19.09 7.64 -18.69
C LEU A 262 -18.06 7.94 -17.59
N VAL A 263 -16.99 8.69 -17.91
CA VAL A 263 -15.98 9.06 -16.91
C VAL A 263 -16.59 9.88 -15.78
N LYS A 264 -17.45 10.86 -16.09
CA LYS A 264 -18.17 11.66 -15.09
C LYS A 264 -19.14 10.83 -14.24
N GLU A 265 -19.81 9.84 -14.84
CA GLU A 265 -20.68 8.92 -14.11
C GLU A 265 -19.87 8.03 -13.16
N LEU A 266 -18.69 7.57 -13.57
CA LEU A 266 -17.79 6.79 -12.71
C LEU A 266 -17.24 7.60 -11.52
N GLU A 267 -17.08 8.93 -11.66
CA GLU A 267 -16.70 9.80 -10.54
C GLU A 267 -17.72 9.79 -9.40
N LEU A 268 -19.01 9.47 -9.68
CA LEU A 268 -20.04 9.34 -8.65
C LEU A 268 -19.78 8.15 -7.70
N LEU A 269 -18.99 7.18 -8.14
CA LEU A 269 -18.60 6.02 -7.33
C LEU A 269 -17.47 6.35 -6.34
N GLU A 270 -16.78 7.49 -6.49
CA GLU A 270 -15.72 7.91 -5.56
C GLU A 270 -16.26 8.14 -4.12
N PRO A 271 -15.40 7.98 -3.11
CA PRO A 271 -13.97 7.63 -3.14
C PRO A 271 -13.72 6.14 -3.37
N PHE A 272 -12.74 5.84 -4.23
CA PHE A 272 -12.29 4.47 -4.46
C PHE A 272 -11.28 4.02 -3.39
N GLY A 273 -11.31 2.71 -3.09
CA GLY A 273 -10.41 2.06 -2.14
C GLY A 273 -10.78 0.60 -1.95
N LYS A 274 -10.33 -0.02 -0.86
CA LYS A 274 -10.73 -1.39 -0.52
C LYS A 274 -12.25 -1.44 -0.30
N GLY A 275 -12.92 -2.50 -0.74
CA GLY A 275 -14.39 -2.65 -0.70
C GLY A 275 -15.13 -1.88 -1.80
N ASN A 276 -14.62 -0.73 -2.24
CA ASN A 276 -15.15 0.06 -3.36
C ASN A 276 -14.04 0.32 -4.39
N THR A 277 -13.67 -0.73 -5.14
CA THR A 277 -12.58 -0.66 -6.11
C THR A 277 -12.99 0.12 -7.36
N LYS A 278 -12.00 0.76 -8.01
CA LYS A 278 -12.25 1.40 -9.31
C LYS A 278 -12.62 0.34 -10.34
N PRO A 279 -13.72 0.50 -11.08
CA PRO A 279 -14.13 -0.46 -12.10
C PRO A 279 -13.06 -0.69 -13.17
N ILE A 280 -12.86 -1.95 -13.55
CA ILE A 280 -11.92 -2.38 -14.59
C ILE A 280 -12.71 -2.86 -15.79
N PHE A 281 -12.47 -2.23 -16.93
CA PHE A 281 -13.07 -2.58 -18.20
C PHE A 281 -12.04 -3.27 -19.10
N ALA A 282 -12.49 -4.17 -19.97
CA ALA A 282 -11.64 -4.83 -20.94
C ALA A 282 -12.26 -4.85 -22.33
N ALA A 283 -11.43 -4.82 -23.36
CA ALA A 283 -11.83 -5.07 -24.74
C ALA A 283 -11.00 -6.21 -25.31
N ARG A 284 -11.63 -7.06 -26.13
CA ARG A 284 -10.98 -8.17 -26.81
C ARG A 284 -10.67 -7.83 -28.26
N GLY A 285 -9.75 -8.60 -28.87
CA GLY A 285 -9.41 -8.45 -30.29
C GLY A 285 -8.80 -7.09 -30.63
N VAL A 286 -8.06 -6.50 -29.68
CA VAL A 286 -7.44 -5.18 -29.83
C VAL A 286 -6.16 -5.28 -30.67
N THR A 287 -6.05 -4.44 -31.70
CA THR A 287 -4.87 -4.29 -32.55
C THR A 287 -4.05 -3.09 -32.11
N LEU A 288 -2.77 -3.29 -31.83
CA LEU A 288 -1.84 -2.20 -31.53
C LEU A 288 -1.37 -1.54 -32.83
N LEU A 289 -1.75 -0.30 -33.06
CA LEU A 289 -1.39 0.48 -34.24
C LEU A 289 -0.03 1.17 -34.08
N GLY A 290 0.40 1.40 -32.84
CA GLY A 290 1.68 2.02 -32.54
C GLY A 290 1.94 2.08 -31.05
N ALA A 291 3.23 2.13 -30.69
CA ALA A 291 3.69 2.25 -29.32
C ALA A 291 4.88 3.19 -29.21
N ARG A 292 4.96 3.98 -28.16
CA ARG A 292 6.10 4.85 -27.84
C ARG A 292 6.41 4.80 -26.36
N ILE A 293 7.69 4.62 -26.04
CA ILE A 293 8.17 4.71 -24.66
C ILE A 293 8.44 6.17 -24.34
N LEU A 294 7.85 6.66 -23.24
CA LEU A 294 7.94 8.02 -22.77
C LEU A 294 8.52 8.06 -21.34
N GLY A 295 8.75 9.28 -20.84
CA GLY A 295 9.26 9.53 -19.51
C GLY A 295 10.79 9.52 -19.43
N LYS A 296 11.32 10.29 -18.49
CA LYS A 296 12.77 10.42 -18.25
C LYS A 296 13.43 9.07 -17.94
N ASN A 297 12.69 8.19 -17.27
CA ASN A 297 13.12 6.85 -16.87
C ASN A 297 12.64 5.75 -17.84
N ARG A 298 12.06 6.13 -19.01
CA ARG A 298 11.53 5.20 -20.03
C ARG A 298 10.54 4.17 -19.45
N ASN A 299 9.74 4.56 -18.48
CA ASN A 299 8.81 3.70 -17.72
C ASN A 299 7.34 3.95 -18.05
N VAL A 300 7.04 4.79 -19.04
CA VAL A 300 5.68 5.05 -19.50
C VAL A 300 5.56 4.60 -20.94
N LEU A 301 4.56 3.79 -21.24
CA LEU A 301 4.24 3.32 -22.57
C LEU A 301 2.98 4.03 -23.07
N LYS A 302 3.11 4.87 -24.11
CA LYS A 302 1.96 5.42 -24.84
C LYS A 302 1.64 4.51 -26.00
N ILE A 303 0.41 4.01 -26.09
CA ILE A 303 -0.06 3.15 -27.16
C ILE A 303 -1.21 3.81 -27.92
N LYS A 304 -1.33 3.46 -29.20
CA LYS A 304 -2.51 3.69 -30.01
C LYS A 304 -3.10 2.34 -30.36
N ALA A 305 -4.35 2.09 -29.99
CA ALA A 305 -5.00 0.82 -30.11
C ALA A 305 -6.35 0.92 -30.80
N GLN A 306 -6.72 -0.09 -31.58
CA GLN A 306 -7.98 -0.20 -32.28
C GLN A 306 -8.72 -1.48 -31.83
N ASP A 307 -10.00 -1.35 -31.48
CA ASP A 307 -10.85 -2.48 -31.17
C ASP A 307 -11.38 -3.19 -32.42
N ALA A 308 -12.09 -4.31 -32.23
CA ALA A 308 -12.68 -5.09 -33.32
C ALA A 308 -13.74 -4.32 -34.15
N ASN A 309 -14.30 -3.24 -33.59
CA ASN A 309 -15.28 -2.39 -34.24
C ASN A 309 -14.64 -1.22 -35.04
N GLY A 310 -13.31 -1.12 -35.04
CA GLY A 310 -12.59 -0.07 -35.72
C GLY A 310 -12.43 1.23 -34.92
N SER A 311 -12.95 1.31 -33.69
CA SER A 311 -12.76 2.45 -32.80
C SER A 311 -11.32 2.53 -32.30
N VAL A 312 -10.75 3.75 -32.24
CA VAL A 312 -9.34 3.95 -31.89
C VAL A 312 -9.23 4.80 -30.64
N ILE A 313 -8.40 4.36 -29.70
CA ILE A 313 -8.03 5.15 -28.51
C ILE A 313 -6.52 5.29 -28.38
N GLU A 314 -6.10 6.32 -27.67
CA GLU A 314 -4.75 6.46 -27.14
C GLU A 314 -4.76 6.21 -25.64
N ALA A 315 -3.84 5.38 -25.16
CA ALA A 315 -3.70 5.03 -23.74
C ALA A 315 -2.23 5.18 -23.29
N MET A 316 -2.04 5.38 -22.00
CA MET A 316 -0.73 5.45 -21.35
C MET A 316 -0.71 4.53 -20.13
#